data_13d76970401a37a742394ebb0b2c59b6
#
_entry.id   13d76970401a37a742394ebb0b2c59b6
#
_cell.length_a   1.000
_cell.length_b   1.000
_cell.length_c   1.000
_cell.angle_alpha   90.00
_cell.angle_beta   90.00
_cell.angle_gamma   90.00
#
_symmetry.space_group_name_H-M   'P 1'
#
loop_
_entity.id
_entity.type
_entity.pdbx_description
1 polymer ?
#
loop_
_entity_poly.entity_id
_entity_poly.type
_entity_poly.pdbx_seq_one_letter_code
_entity_poly.pdbx_strand_id
1 'polypeptide(L)'
;MEFKEMVKEAFVVVGYSAPGSWGGDFAYPIPGLWEKAKEFITTDQVDQIVGVCLPPRSDDYYYTCGVEMDSVAFRRMRKDVTVHLFKKQKYVVFKHTGPSQNISATYHKLWKVFDEEGYLIEKGMPEIEVVNAHLFGKEDSGEYEMDIWIPVGEHPHA
;
A
#
# COMPACT_ATOMS: atom_id res chain seq x y z
N MET A 1 -0.77 -11.49 -16.03
CA MET A 1 -0.30 -10.96 -14.74
C MET A 1 -0.69 -11.92 -13.63
N GLU A 2 0.26 -12.32 -12.82
CA GLU A 2 0.02 -13.26 -11.73
C GLU A 2 -0.62 -12.55 -10.53
N PHE A 3 -1.59 -13.21 -9.91
CA PHE A 3 -2.25 -12.71 -8.71
C PHE A 3 -2.70 -13.87 -7.82
N LYS A 4 -2.98 -13.56 -6.56
CA LYS A 4 -3.52 -14.53 -5.60
C LYS A 4 -4.56 -13.87 -4.70
N GLU A 5 -5.47 -14.66 -4.15
CA GLU A 5 -6.38 -14.21 -3.10
C GLU A 5 -5.73 -14.42 -1.73
N MET A 6 -5.97 -13.49 -0.81
CA MET A 6 -5.44 -13.53 0.54
C MET A 6 -6.49 -13.00 1.51
N VAL A 7 -6.61 -13.66 2.65
CA VAL A 7 -7.38 -13.13 3.79
C VAL A 7 -6.37 -12.66 4.84
N LYS A 8 -6.41 -11.38 5.17
CA LYS A 8 -5.58 -10.76 6.21
C LYS A 8 -6.41 -10.57 7.46
N GLU A 9 -5.94 -11.09 8.60
CA GLU A 9 -6.55 -10.82 9.90
C GLU A 9 -6.45 -9.34 10.26
N ALA A 10 -7.24 -8.89 11.23
CA ALA A 10 -7.23 -7.50 11.69
C ALA A 10 -5.81 -7.05 12.03
N PHE A 11 -5.45 -5.84 11.61
CA PHE A 11 -4.10 -5.30 11.83
C PHE A 11 -4.13 -3.77 11.93
N VAL A 12 -3.00 -3.19 12.29
CA VAL A 12 -2.84 -1.75 12.49
C VAL A 12 -1.64 -1.25 11.70
N VAL A 13 -1.80 -0.14 11.02
CA VAL A 13 -0.70 0.56 10.33
C VAL A 13 -0.52 1.93 10.96
N VAL A 14 0.72 2.28 11.25
CA VAL A 14 1.12 3.60 11.76
C VAL A 14 2.08 4.24 10.78
N GLY A 15 1.85 5.47 10.40
CA GLY A 15 2.71 6.13 9.44
C GLY A 15 2.48 7.62 9.29
N TYR A 16 3.14 8.18 8.28
CA TYR A 16 3.02 9.58 7.89
C TYR A 16 2.09 9.70 6.71
N SER A 17 1.26 10.73 6.72
CA SER A 17 0.18 10.87 5.73
C SER A 17 0.18 12.23 5.05
N ALA A 18 -0.29 12.25 3.82
CA ALA A 18 -0.53 13.47 3.06
C ALA A 18 -1.59 13.24 1.98
N PRO A 19 -2.37 14.26 1.63
CA PRO A 19 -3.22 14.22 0.45
C PRO A 19 -2.39 14.40 -0.81
N GLY A 20 -2.86 13.86 -1.93
CA GLY A 20 -2.22 14.01 -3.22
C GLY A 20 -3.16 13.75 -4.38
N SER A 21 -2.61 13.88 -5.59
CA SER A 21 -3.34 13.62 -6.83
C SER A 21 -2.38 13.07 -7.88
N TRP A 22 -2.86 12.11 -8.67
CA TRP A 22 -2.04 11.48 -9.72
C TRP A 22 -1.81 12.38 -10.93
N GLY A 23 -2.67 13.34 -11.18
CA GLY A 23 -2.56 14.20 -12.34
C GLY A 23 -3.09 15.63 -12.11
N GLY A 24 -3.28 16.03 -10.87
CA GLY A 24 -3.90 17.27 -10.49
C GLY A 24 -2.95 18.33 -9.94
N ASP A 25 -3.53 19.35 -9.32
CA ASP A 25 -2.83 20.52 -8.80
C ASP A 25 -2.12 20.28 -7.46
N PHE A 26 -2.31 19.12 -6.85
CA PHE A 26 -1.64 18.77 -5.62
C PHE A 26 -0.23 18.23 -5.87
N ALA A 27 0.68 18.51 -4.95
CA ALA A 27 2.01 17.93 -4.97
C ALA A 27 1.92 16.38 -4.93
N TYR A 28 2.91 15.72 -5.52
CA TYR A 28 3.04 14.27 -5.48
C TYR A 28 3.81 13.85 -4.23
N PRO A 29 3.12 13.52 -3.11
CA PRO A 29 3.78 13.36 -1.81
C PRO A 29 4.39 11.98 -1.58
N ILE A 30 4.05 10.99 -2.37
CA ILE A 30 4.35 9.57 -2.09
C ILE A 30 5.84 9.30 -1.91
N PRO A 31 6.75 9.73 -2.81
CA PRO A 31 8.17 9.45 -2.63
C PRO A 31 8.73 10.04 -1.32
N GLY A 32 8.32 11.25 -0.95
CA GLY A 32 8.74 11.88 0.30
C GLY A 32 8.24 11.15 1.53
N LEU A 33 7.03 10.61 1.49
CA LEU A 33 6.47 9.81 2.58
C LEU A 33 7.23 8.49 2.76
N TRP A 34 7.58 7.80 1.66
CA TRP A 34 8.38 6.59 1.71
C TRP A 34 9.77 6.87 2.27
N GLU A 35 10.40 7.97 1.87
CA GLU A 35 11.70 8.38 2.39
C GLU A 35 11.65 8.65 3.91
N LYS A 36 10.62 9.35 4.36
CA LYS A 36 10.42 9.61 5.79
C LYS A 36 10.15 8.33 6.58
N ALA A 37 9.41 7.40 6.02
CA ALA A 37 9.08 6.13 6.66
C ALA A 37 10.29 5.20 6.85
N LYS A 38 11.39 5.43 6.15
CA LYS A 38 12.63 4.65 6.34
C LYS A 38 13.16 4.73 7.76
N GLU A 39 12.81 5.75 8.53
CA GLU A 39 13.21 5.85 9.94
C GLU A 39 12.67 4.66 10.77
N PHE A 40 11.50 4.13 10.44
CA PHE A 40 10.93 2.98 11.14
C PHE A 40 11.79 1.71 10.98
N ILE A 41 12.50 1.59 9.86
CA ILE A 41 13.39 0.45 9.60
C ILE A 41 14.57 0.46 10.56
N THR A 42 15.17 1.63 10.74
CA THR A 42 16.38 1.79 11.57
C THR A 42 16.07 1.79 13.06
N THR A 43 14.93 2.35 13.47
CA THR A 43 14.55 2.50 14.87
C THR A 43 13.78 1.31 15.42
N ASP A 44 12.95 0.68 14.61
CA ASP A 44 12.00 -0.34 15.04
C ASP A 44 12.29 -1.74 14.45
N GLN A 45 13.36 -1.86 13.65
CA GLN A 45 13.81 -3.13 13.04
C GLN A 45 12.70 -3.87 12.28
N VAL A 46 11.89 -3.12 11.54
CA VAL A 46 10.79 -3.69 10.76
C VAL A 46 11.27 -4.28 9.44
N ASP A 47 10.58 -5.29 8.97
CA ASP A 47 10.92 -6.00 7.72
C ASP A 47 10.25 -5.42 6.49
N GLN A 48 9.14 -4.69 6.67
CA GLN A 48 8.33 -4.19 5.57
C GLN A 48 7.85 -2.77 5.84
N ILE A 49 7.75 -1.98 4.78
CA ILE A 49 7.06 -0.69 4.78
C ILE A 49 5.74 -0.86 4.03
N VAL A 50 4.71 -0.21 4.53
CA VAL A 50 3.34 -0.32 4.03
C VAL A 50 2.84 1.05 3.59
N GLY A 51 2.33 1.13 2.36
CA GLY A 51 1.61 2.29 1.85
C GLY A 51 0.10 2.01 1.88
N VAL A 52 -0.68 2.98 2.33
CA VAL A 52 -2.14 2.90 2.41
C VAL A 52 -2.73 4.02 1.56
N CYS A 53 -3.49 3.69 0.53
CA CYS A 53 -4.09 4.66 -0.39
C CYS A 53 -5.60 4.60 -0.32
N LEU A 54 -6.24 5.72 0.01
CA LEU A 54 -7.68 5.83 0.17
C LEU A 54 -8.21 7.05 -0.58
N PRO A 55 -9.28 6.93 -1.40
CA PRO A 55 -9.91 5.68 -1.83
C PRO A 55 -9.11 4.95 -2.90
N PRO A 56 -9.31 3.65 -3.05
CA PRO A 56 -8.66 2.91 -4.14
C PRO A 56 -9.14 3.39 -5.50
N ARG A 57 -8.26 3.27 -6.52
CA ARG A 57 -8.59 3.56 -7.91
C ARG A 57 -9.18 4.97 -8.10
N SER A 58 -8.57 5.97 -7.44
CA SER A 58 -9.01 7.35 -7.50
C SER A 58 -7.87 8.28 -7.92
N ASP A 59 -8.22 9.36 -8.61
CA ASP A 59 -7.24 10.38 -9.02
C ASP A 59 -6.76 11.21 -7.82
N ASP A 60 -7.67 11.54 -6.91
CA ASP A 60 -7.35 12.22 -5.65
C ASP A 60 -7.32 11.22 -4.52
N TYR A 61 -6.33 11.30 -3.67
CA TYR A 61 -6.12 10.30 -2.62
C TYR A 61 -5.57 10.91 -1.33
N TYR A 62 -5.72 10.16 -0.27
CA TYR A 62 -5.00 10.34 0.98
C TYR A 62 -4.08 9.14 1.16
N TYR A 63 -2.77 9.40 1.25
CA TYR A 63 -1.77 8.34 1.31
C TYR A 63 -1.07 8.34 2.65
N THR A 64 -0.91 7.16 3.24
CA THR A 64 -0.14 6.94 4.46
C THR A 64 0.99 5.97 4.18
N CYS A 65 2.20 6.32 4.58
CA CYS A 65 3.34 5.42 4.49
C CYS A 65 3.91 5.15 5.88
N GLY A 66 4.01 3.90 6.24
CA GLY A 66 4.44 3.51 7.57
C GLY A 66 4.69 2.01 7.71
N VAL A 67 4.33 1.49 8.86
CA VAL A 67 4.61 0.10 9.21
C VAL A 67 3.39 -0.55 9.83
N GLU A 68 3.27 -1.88 9.66
CA GLU A 68 2.34 -2.67 10.44
C GLU A 68 2.85 -2.69 11.88
N MET A 69 2.01 -2.24 12.80
CA MET A 69 2.41 -2.05 14.18
C MET A 69 2.26 -3.32 14.99
N ASP A 70 3.32 -3.69 15.68
CA ASP A 70 3.24 -4.63 16.80
C ASP A 70 3.27 -3.87 18.14
N SER A 71 3.24 -4.59 19.23
CA SER A 71 3.17 -4.01 20.57
C SER A 71 4.38 -3.16 20.98
N VAL A 72 5.49 -3.27 20.27
CA VAL A 72 6.73 -2.53 20.58
C VAL A 72 6.71 -1.14 20.00
N ALA A 73 6.23 -0.99 18.76
CA ALA A 73 6.14 0.30 18.07
C ALA A 73 5.20 1.29 18.78
N PHE A 74 4.21 0.78 19.51
CA PHE A 74 3.20 1.60 20.20
C PHE A 74 3.81 2.60 21.19
N ARG A 75 4.94 2.26 21.81
CA ARG A 75 5.58 3.11 22.83
C ARG A 75 6.32 4.31 22.25
N ARG A 76 6.53 4.34 20.92
CA ARG A 76 7.31 5.35 20.22
C ARG A 76 6.47 6.23 19.30
N MET A 77 5.15 6.16 19.41
CA MET A 77 4.27 6.96 18.56
C MET A 77 4.51 8.44 18.75
N ARG A 78 4.84 9.10 17.65
CA ARG A 78 4.90 10.54 17.57
C ARG A 78 3.50 11.12 17.39
N LYS A 79 3.32 12.38 17.76
CA LYS A 79 2.02 13.07 17.65
C LYS A 79 1.61 13.33 16.19
N ASP A 80 2.55 13.25 15.26
CA ASP A 80 2.35 13.53 13.83
C ASP A 80 2.06 12.31 12.98
N VAL A 81 1.84 11.16 13.59
CA VAL A 81 1.53 9.93 12.87
C VAL A 81 0.03 9.71 12.73
N THR A 82 -0.34 9.02 11.66
CA THR A 82 -1.70 8.53 11.42
C THR A 82 -1.75 7.05 11.78
N VAL A 83 -2.85 6.64 12.41
CA VAL A 83 -3.11 5.24 12.78
C VAL A 83 -4.31 4.75 11.98
N HIS A 84 -4.13 3.64 11.25
CA HIS A 84 -5.21 2.95 10.55
C HIS A 84 -5.49 1.61 11.23
N LEU A 85 -6.75 1.40 11.58
CA LEU A 85 -7.24 0.13 12.11
C LEU A 85 -7.95 -0.62 10.98
N PHE A 86 -7.50 -1.83 10.69
CA PHE A 86 -8.08 -2.67 9.65
C PHE A 86 -8.78 -3.87 10.27
N LYS A 87 -10.02 -4.10 9.84
CA LYS A 87 -10.74 -5.35 10.15
C LYS A 87 -10.17 -6.48 9.29
N LYS A 88 -10.49 -7.72 9.64
CA LYS A 88 -10.24 -8.88 8.77
C LYS A 88 -10.83 -8.61 7.38
N GLN A 89 -10.03 -8.79 6.34
CA GLN A 89 -10.39 -8.42 4.98
C GLN A 89 -9.79 -9.38 3.96
N LYS A 90 -10.54 -9.66 2.92
CA LYS A 90 -10.06 -10.37 1.74
C LYS A 90 -9.46 -9.39 0.75
N TYR A 91 -8.30 -9.75 0.21
CA TYR A 91 -7.58 -8.98 -0.79
C TYR A 91 -7.25 -9.86 -1.99
N VAL A 92 -7.15 -9.23 -3.15
CA VAL A 92 -6.45 -9.78 -4.31
C VAL A 92 -5.08 -9.13 -4.34
N VAL A 93 -4.04 -9.93 -4.34
CA VAL A 93 -2.64 -9.47 -4.28
C VAL A 93 -2.00 -9.62 -5.64
N PHE A 94 -1.53 -8.50 -6.19
CA PHE A 94 -0.73 -8.43 -7.40
C PHE A 94 0.72 -8.09 -7.04
N LYS A 95 1.66 -8.49 -7.88
CA LYS A 95 3.06 -8.16 -7.68
C LYS A 95 3.57 -7.26 -8.79
N HIS A 96 4.15 -6.11 -8.40
CA HIS A 96 4.98 -5.31 -9.29
C HIS A 96 6.42 -5.81 -9.19
N THR A 97 7.07 -5.98 -10.33
CA THR A 97 8.50 -6.32 -10.42
C THR A 97 9.17 -5.35 -11.37
N GLY A 98 10.33 -4.84 -10.99
CA GLY A 98 11.12 -3.90 -11.79
C GLY A 98 11.13 -2.49 -11.20
N PRO A 99 11.79 -1.55 -11.90
CA PRO A 99 11.95 -0.18 -11.39
C PRO A 99 10.64 0.48 -10.95
N SER A 100 10.69 1.26 -9.89
CA SER A 100 9.52 1.94 -9.33
C SER A 100 8.83 2.88 -10.30
N GLN A 101 9.59 3.43 -11.26
CA GLN A 101 9.01 4.27 -12.33
C GLN A 101 8.00 3.53 -13.21
N ASN A 102 8.02 2.19 -13.20
CA ASN A 102 7.11 1.35 -13.97
C ASN A 102 5.87 0.91 -13.17
N ILE A 103 5.70 1.36 -11.94
CA ILE A 103 4.55 1.01 -11.10
C ILE A 103 3.24 1.41 -11.76
N SER A 104 3.19 2.59 -12.37
CA SER A 104 1.99 3.07 -13.07
C SER A 104 1.54 2.11 -14.17
N ALA A 105 2.48 1.56 -14.95
CA ALA A 105 2.18 0.54 -15.97
C ALA A 105 1.65 -0.76 -15.34
N THR A 106 2.17 -1.14 -14.19
CA THR A 106 1.68 -2.30 -13.43
C THR A 106 0.22 -2.08 -12.99
N TYR A 107 -0.11 -0.89 -12.49
CA TYR A 107 -1.49 -0.56 -12.12
C TYR A 107 -2.46 -0.65 -13.30
N HIS A 108 -2.08 -0.19 -14.47
CA HIS A 108 -2.91 -0.33 -15.67
C HIS A 108 -3.21 -1.81 -16.00
N LYS A 109 -2.21 -2.66 -15.89
CA LYS A 109 -2.36 -4.10 -16.11
C LYS A 109 -3.23 -4.76 -15.04
N LEU A 110 -2.97 -4.45 -13.77
CA LEU A 110 -3.72 -5.10 -12.69
C LEU A 110 -5.21 -4.73 -12.70
N TRP A 111 -5.55 -3.48 -13.02
CA TRP A 111 -6.95 -3.09 -13.09
C TRP A 111 -7.69 -3.79 -14.23
N LYS A 112 -7.01 -4.02 -15.34
CA LYS A 112 -7.57 -4.80 -16.44
C LYS A 112 -7.87 -6.23 -16.00
N VAL A 113 -6.90 -6.90 -15.36
CA VAL A 113 -7.07 -8.27 -14.85
C VAL A 113 -8.16 -8.31 -13.78
N PHE A 114 -8.15 -7.36 -12.86
CA PHE A 114 -9.14 -7.23 -11.79
C PHE A 114 -10.57 -7.19 -12.35
N ASP A 115 -10.78 -6.34 -13.35
CA ASP A 115 -12.10 -6.20 -13.99
C ASP A 115 -12.48 -7.45 -14.79
N GLU A 116 -11.56 -8.05 -15.54
CA GLU A 116 -11.78 -9.26 -16.32
C GLU A 116 -12.14 -10.48 -15.45
N GLU A 117 -11.54 -10.56 -14.25
CA GLU A 117 -11.83 -11.62 -13.28
C GLU A 117 -13.15 -11.40 -12.53
N GLY A 118 -13.77 -10.23 -12.71
CA GLY A 118 -15.05 -9.92 -12.08
C GLY A 118 -14.97 -9.52 -10.61
N TYR A 119 -13.81 -9.11 -10.13
CA TYR A 119 -13.67 -8.62 -8.76
C TYR A 119 -14.33 -7.27 -8.57
N LEU A 120 -14.81 -7.01 -7.36
CA LEU A 120 -15.38 -5.73 -6.95
C LEU A 120 -14.60 -5.20 -5.75
N ILE A 121 -14.27 -3.91 -5.77
CA ILE A 121 -13.60 -3.24 -4.65
C ILE A 121 -14.54 -3.18 -3.45
N GLU A 122 -14.03 -3.53 -2.27
CA GLU A 122 -14.77 -3.32 -1.02
C GLU A 122 -14.80 -1.83 -0.70
N LYS A 123 -16.01 -1.26 -0.64
CA LYS A 123 -16.19 0.17 -0.39
C LYS A 123 -15.67 0.58 0.98
N GLY A 124 -14.98 1.72 1.02
CA GLY A 124 -14.45 2.30 2.26
C GLY A 124 -13.13 1.69 2.73
N MET A 125 -12.61 0.68 2.03
CA MET A 125 -11.34 0.07 2.35
C MET A 125 -10.25 0.59 1.39
N PRO A 126 -9.04 0.88 1.90
CA PRO A 126 -7.94 1.33 1.05
C PRO A 126 -7.27 0.18 0.30
N GLU A 127 -6.57 0.52 -0.78
CA GLU A 127 -5.55 -0.35 -1.34
C GLU A 127 -4.26 -0.23 -0.54
N ILE A 128 -3.46 -1.30 -0.53
CA ILE A 128 -2.26 -1.39 0.28
C ILE A 128 -1.08 -1.80 -0.59
N GLU A 129 0.04 -1.11 -0.41
CA GLU A 129 1.30 -1.42 -1.08
C GLU A 129 2.30 -1.87 -0.02
N VAL A 130 3.02 -2.97 -0.28
CA VAL A 130 3.97 -3.53 0.69
C VAL A 130 5.31 -3.75 0.01
N VAL A 131 6.37 -3.20 0.60
CA VAL A 131 7.74 -3.37 0.12
C VAL A 131 8.61 -3.90 1.25
N ASN A 132 9.38 -4.95 0.95
CA ASN A 132 10.34 -5.49 1.90
C ASN A 132 11.51 -4.50 2.11
N ALA A 133 11.93 -4.35 3.36
CA ALA A 133 12.95 -3.36 3.76
C ALA A 133 14.28 -3.54 3.02
N HIS A 134 14.67 -4.78 2.67
CA HIS A 134 15.92 -5.04 1.96
C HIS A 134 15.95 -4.49 0.53
N LEU A 135 14.78 -4.11 -0.01
CA LEU A 135 14.67 -3.53 -1.35
C LEU A 135 14.81 -2.00 -1.36
N PHE A 136 14.87 -1.36 -0.19
CA PHE A 136 15.11 0.08 -0.14
C PHE A 136 16.50 0.43 -0.64
N GLY A 137 16.55 1.49 -1.45
CA GLY A 137 17.75 1.84 -2.21
C GLY A 137 17.85 1.15 -3.56
N LYS A 138 16.94 0.22 -3.87
CA LYS A 138 16.90 -0.54 -5.13
C LYS A 138 15.72 -0.16 -6.03
N GLU A 139 15.09 0.97 -5.78
CA GLU A 139 13.89 1.42 -6.48
C GLU A 139 14.08 1.55 -8.00
N ASP A 140 15.30 1.79 -8.45
CA ASP A 140 15.65 1.88 -9.87
C ASP A 140 16.10 0.54 -10.48
N SER A 141 16.14 -0.51 -9.69
CA SER A 141 16.65 -1.83 -10.08
C SER A 141 15.56 -2.72 -10.66
N GLY A 142 15.95 -3.64 -11.54
CA GLY A 142 15.08 -4.73 -11.99
C GLY A 142 14.70 -5.71 -10.89
N GLU A 143 15.39 -5.68 -9.74
CA GLU A 143 15.11 -6.54 -8.58
C GLU A 143 14.02 -5.98 -7.68
N TYR A 144 13.62 -4.71 -7.86
CA TYR A 144 12.59 -4.08 -7.03
C TYR A 144 11.26 -4.81 -7.18
N GLU A 145 10.62 -5.06 -6.05
CA GLU A 145 9.30 -5.71 -5.99
C GLU A 145 8.40 -4.98 -5.00
N MET A 146 7.11 -4.92 -5.33
CA MET A 146 6.09 -4.36 -4.46
C MET A 146 4.82 -5.20 -4.59
N ASP A 147 4.28 -5.63 -3.46
CA ASP A 147 2.97 -6.27 -3.44
C ASP A 147 1.88 -5.20 -3.37
N ILE A 148 0.83 -5.39 -4.16
CA ILE A 148 -0.32 -4.48 -4.22
C ILE A 148 -1.56 -5.28 -3.81
N TRP A 149 -2.17 -4.89 -2.69
CA TRP A 149 -3.35 -5.56 -2.15
C TRP A 149 -4.59 -4.73 -2.46
N ILE A 150 -5.50 -5.28 -3.24
CA ILE A 150 -6.77 -4.63 -3.57
C ILE A 150 -7.87 -5.28 -2.71
N PRO A 151 -8.56 -4.49 -1.86
CA PRO A 151 -9.62 -5.03 -1.01
C PRO A 151 -10.82 -5.42 -1.87
N VAL A 152 -11.32 -6.65 -1.70
CA VAL A 152 -12.44 -7.16 -2.49
C VAL A 152 -13.64 -7.46 -1.61
N GLY A 153 -14.81 -7.03 -2.09
CA GLY A 153 -16.09 -7.36 -1.50
C GLY A 153 -16.59 -8.72 -1.97
N GLU A 154 -17.71 -9.15 -1.39
CA GLU A 154 -18.38 -10.34 -1.85
C GLU A 154 -18.97 -10.11 -3.24
N HIS A 155 -18.89 -11.14 -4.09
CA HIS A 155 -19.56 -11.10 -5.38
C HIS A 155 -21.07 -10.99 -5.16
N PRO A 156 -21.77 -10.09 -5.87
CA PRO A 156 -23.21 -9.93 -5.72
C PRO A 156 -24.01 -11.18 -6.10
N HIS A 157 -23.35 -12.18 -6.65
CA HIS A 157 -23.95 -13.46 -7.06
C HIS A 157 -23.35 -14.68 -6.37
N ALA A 158 -22.59 -14.45 -5.31
CA ALA A 158 -22.06 -15.54 -4.50
C ALA A 158 -23.16 -16.14 -3.62
#